data_3b13069e6b576cb05ee069e7fa637462
#
_entry.id   3b13069e6b576cb05ee069e7fa637462
#
_cell.length_a   1.000
_cell.length_b   1.000
_cell.length_c   1.000
_cell.angle_alpha   90.00
_cell.angle_beta   90.00
_cell.angle_gamma   90.00
#
_symmetry.space_group_name_H-M   'P 1'
#
loop_
_entity.id
_entity.type
_entity.pdbx_description
1 polymer ?
#
loop_
_entity_poly.entity_id
_entity_poly.type
_entity_poly.pdbx_seq_one_letter_code
_entity_poly.pdbx_strand_id
1 'polypeptide(L)'
;MLTQAQKEEYDRVGAIVVPEVLSPAEVAELRAVTDGFVERARQVTRHDAVYDLEDTHTPEQPRVRRIKAPHLHHPAYARLVRHPGIVAVLQALWGPDIRFDTAKLNLKSAGFGAAVEWHQDWAFYPHTNDDLAAVGISMDDMEMENGPLLVIPGSHKGPVHDHHAEGRFCGAMDPGKREVDYGAAVPLTGKAGSITVHHVRAVHGSAPNTSARDRRLLLLQFRAADAWPLLGFPERPETISAS
;
A
#
# COMPACT_ATOMS: atom_id res chain seq x y z
N MET A 1 -12.72 15.44 5.41
CA MET A 1 -12.98 14.51 6.56
C MET A 1 -13.83 13.36 6.07
N LEU A 2 -13.61 12.14 6.61
CA LEU A 2 -14.47 11.00 6.29
C LEU A 2 -15.91 11.27 6.70
N THR A 3 -16.85 10.89 5.83
CA THR A 3 -18.27 10.84 6.17
C THR A 3 -18.56 9.69 7.13
N GLN A 4 -19.69 9.72 7.82
CA GLN A 4 -20.11 8.62 8.69
C GLN A 4 -20.26 7.30 7.89
N ALA A 5 -20.82 7.37 6.69
CA ALA A 5 -20.94 6.20 5.81
C ALA A 5 -19.58 5.60 5.42
N GLN A 6 -18.54 6.43 5.19
CA GLN A 6 -17.20 5.92 4.91
C GLN A 6 -16.55 5.25 6.13
N LYS A 7 -16.81 5.75 7.35
CA LYS A 7 -16.34 5.08 8.58
C LYS A 7 -17.01 3.73 8.78
N GLU A 8 -18.32 3.66 8.57
CA GLU A 8 -19.08 2.41 8.64
C GLU A 8 -18.63 1.40 7.59
N GLU A 9 -18.30 1.88 6.38
CA GLU A 9 -17.74 1.04 5.32
C GLU A 9 -16.36 0.51 5.71
N TYR A 10 -15.47 1.36 6.24
CA TYR A 10 -14.16 0.92 6.73
C TYR A 10 -14.30 -0.13 7.83
N ASP A 11 -15.18 0.09 8.82
CA ASP A 11 -15.46 -0.90 9.87
C ASP A 11 -16.04 -2.19 9.30
N ARG A 12 -16.89 -2.13 8.31
CA ARG A 12 -17.55 -3.30 7.72
C ARG A 12 -16.62 -4.10 6.82
N VAL A 13 -15.84 -3.42 5.98
CA VAL A 13 -14.99 -4.04 4.93
C VAL A 13 -13.55 -4.24 5.38
N GLY A 14 -13.03 -3.37 6.22
CA GLY A 14 -11.61 -3.28 6.54
C GLY A 14 -10.82 -2.44 5.52
N ALA A 15 -11.53 -1.78 4.60
CA ALA A 15 -10.90 -0.89 3.62
C ALA A 15 -11.91 0.10 3.05
N ILE A 16 -11.40 1.26 2.61
CA ILE A 16 -12.20 2.28 1.90
C ILE A 16 -11.39 2.90 0.77
N VAL A 17 -12.10 3.49 -0.18
CA VAL A 17 -11.55 4.40 -1.18
C VAL A 17 -12.06 5.82 -0.90
N VAL A 18 -11.15 6.78 -0.81
CA VAL A 18 -11.46 8.21 -0.67
C VAL A 18 -11.03 8.91 -1.95
N PRO A 19 -11.97 9.41 -2.76
CA PRO A 19 -11.64 10.06 -4.01
C PRO A 19 -11.06 11.46 -3.81
N GLU A 20 -10.32 11.93 -4.82
CA GLU A 20 -9.89 13.34 -4.96
C GLU A 20 -9.13 13.92 -3.77
N VAL A 21 -8.29 13.08 -3.12
CA VAL A 21 -7.47 13.55 -1.99
C VAL A 21 -6.25 14.33 -2.48
N LEU A 22 -5.63 13.89 -3.59
CA LEU A 22 -4.55 14.61 -4.24
C LEU A 22 -5.07 15.36 -5.47
N SER A 23 -4.55 16.56 -5.67
CA SER A 23 -4.83 17.36 -6.87
C SER A 23 -4.18 16.74 -8.12
N PRO A 24 -4.68 17.07 -9.33
CA PRO A 24 -4.05 16.64 -10.58
C PRO A 24 -2.58 17.08 -10.71
N ALA A 25 -2.21 18.24 -10.15
CA ALA A 25 -0.83 18.72 -10.17
C ALA A 25 0.10 17.86 -9.30
N GLU A 26 -0.34 17.46 -8.11
CA GLU A 26 0.42 16.54 -7.24
C GLU A 26 0.58 15.17 -7.88
N VAL A 27 -0.47 14.64 -8.49
CA VAL A 27 -0.40 13.38 -9.23
C VAL A 27 0.60 13.47 -10.39
N ALA A 28 0.55 14.55 -11.16
CA ALA A 28 1.48 14.77 -12.29
C ALA A 28 2.93 14.82 -11.82
N GLU A 29 3.20 15.53 -10.73
CA GLU A 29 4.55 15.58 -10.13
C GLU A 29 5.01 14.20 -9.66
N LEU A 30 4.16 13.45 -8.94
CA LEU A 30 4.51 12.11 -8.46
C LEU A 30 4.81 11.15 -9.62
N ARG A 31 4.06 11.22 -10.71
CA ARG A 31 4.33 10.46 -11.94
C ARG A 31 5.69 10.82 -12.52
N ALA A 32 5.97 12.10 -12.73
CA ALA A 32 7.25 12.56 -13.29
C ALA A 32 8.45 12.14 -12.44
N VAL A 33 8.33 12.25 -11.11
CA VAL A 33 9.35 11.77 -10.17
C VAL A 33 9.52 10.26 -10.27
N THR A 34 8.43 9.49 -10.32
CA THR A 34 8.47 8.03 -10.44
C THR A 34 9.11 7.60 -11.76
N ASP A 35 8.76 8.24 -12.86
CA ASP A 35 9.34 7.97 -14.19
C ASP A 35 10.86 8.22 -14.19
N GLY A 36 11.31 9.26 -13.47
CA GLY A 36 12.74 9.52 -13.24
C GLY A 36 13.44 8.42 -12.44
N PHE A 37 12.76 7.77 -11.48
CA PHE A 37 13.30 6.59 -10.79
C PHE A 37 13.37 5.39 -11.72
N VAL A 38 12.34 5.12 -12.50
CA VAL A 38 12.32 4.02 -13.48
C VAL A 38 13.43 4.20 -14.52
N GLU A 39 13.64 5.42 -15.01
CA GLU A 39 14.71 5.71 -15.98
C GLU A 39 16.11 5.46 -15.38
N ARG A 40 16.36 5.87 -14.13
CA ARG A 40 17.63 5.57 -13.43
C ARG A 40 17.84 4.06 -13.21
N ALA A 41 16.78 3.28 -13.11
CA ALA A 41 16.87 1.83 -12.95
C ALA A 41 17.49 1.11 -14.16
N ARG A 42 17.65 1.78 -15.32
CA ARG A 42 18.43 1.26 -16.47
C ARG A 42 19.87 0.89 -16.10
N GLN A 43 20.41 1.53 -15.07
CA GLN A 43 21.78 1.27 -14.60
C GLN A 43 21.84 0.27 -13.45
N VAL A 44 20.71 -0.29 -13.04
CA VAL A 44 20.59 -1.23 -11.92
C VAL A 44 20.41 -2.63 -12.49
N THR A 45 21.29 -3.56 -12.16
CA THR A 45 21.27 -4.94 -12.71
C THR A 45 20.77 -5.98 -11.71
N ARG A 46 20.53 -5.61 -10.47
CA ARG A 46 20.04 -6.48 -9.39
C ARG A 46 19.29 -5.67 -8.34
N HIS A 47 18.54 -6.34 -7.48
CA HIS A 47 17.92 -5.68 -6.33
C HIS A 47 18.98 -4.97 -5.47
N ASP A 48 18.64 -3.79 -4.99
CA ASP A 48 19.51 -2.98 -4.12
C ASP A 48 18.72 -2.35 -2.96
N ALA A 49 19.27 -1.34 -2.30
CA ALA A 49 18.60 -0.63 -1.20
C ALA A 49 17.38 0.19 -1.65
N VAL A 50 17.31 0.58 -2.92
CA VAL A 50 16.24 1.42 -3.49
C VAL A 50 15.25 0.60 -4.31
N TYR A 51 15.73 -0.34 -5.11
CA TYR A 51 14.96 -1.03 -6.13
C TYR A 51 14.77 -2.51 -5.86
N ASP A 52 13.52 -2.97 -6.00
CA ASP A 52 13.23 -4.34 -6.38
C ASP A 52 12.82 -4.35 -7.85
N LEU A 53 13.47 -5.21 -8.63
CA LEU A 53 13.27 -5.32 -10.08
C LEU A 53 12.39 -6.51 -10.40
N GLU A 54 11.72 -6.49 -11.54
CA GLU A 54 11.07 -7.68 -12.10
C GLU A 54 12.14 -8.60 -12.72
N ASP A 55 11.89 -9.91 -12.75
CA ASP A 55 12.82 -10.90 -13.35
C ASP A 55 13.09 -10.62 -14.83
N THR A 56 12.19 -9.92 -15.49
CA THR A 56 12.28 -9.51 -16.89
C THR A 56 12.88 -8.12 -17.10
N HIS A 57 13.46 -7.53 -16.05
CA HIS A 57 14.12 -6.23 -16.14
C HIS A 57 15.39 -6.29 -16.99
N THR A 58 15.57 -5.32 -17.87
CA THR A 58 16.80 -5.07 -18.63
C THR A 58 17.10 -3.56 -18.69
N PRO A 59 18.36 -3.16 -18.98
CA PRO A 59 18.69 -1.75 -19.19
C PRO A 59 17.87 -1.08 -20.32
N GLU A 60 17.53 -1.84 -21.37
CA GLU A 60 16.74 -1.36 -22.50
C GLU A 60 15.25 -1.24 -22.15
N GLN A 61 14.77 -2.11 -21.27
CA GLN A 61 13.40 -2.15 -20.75
C GLN A 61 13.40 -2.20 -19.22
N PRO A 62 13.56 -1.05 -18.54
CA PRO A 62 13.59 -1.03 -17.08
C PRO A 62 12.22 -1.42 -16.54
N ARG A 63 12.20 -2.46 -15.71
CA ARG A 63 11.00 -2.99 -15.06
C ARG A 63 11.21 -3.02 -13.55
N VAL A 64 10.77 -1.96 -12.92
CA VAL A 64 10.85 -1.81 -11.47
C VAL A 64 9.56 -2.35 -10.87
N ARG A 65 9.68 -3.34 -9.99
CA ARG A 65 8.57 -3.90 -9.21
C ARG A 65 8.22 -3.02 -8.01
N ARG A 66 9.27 -2.48 -7.35
CA ARG A 66 9.12 -1.66 -6.15
C ARG A 66 10.26 -0.67 -5.99
N ILE A 67 9.91 0.54 -5.55
CA ILE A 67 10.86 1.48 -4.96
C ILE A 67 10.68 1.43 -3.44
N LYS A 68 11.75 1.06 -2.73
CA LYS A 68 11.77 0.93 -1.27
C LYS A 68 11.97 2.28 -0.61
N ALA A 69 11.23 2.54 0.46
CA ALA A 69 11.30 3.77 1.25
C ALA A 69 11.41 5.06 0.40
N PRO A 70 10.52 5.29 -0.60
CA PRO A 70 10.65 6.40 -1.54
C PRO A 70 10.67 7.78 -0.85
N HIS A 71 10.06 7.89 0.33
CA HIS A 71 10.06 9.10 1.16
C HIS A 71 11.49 9.54 1.60
N LEU A 72 12.45 8.61 1.66
CA LEU A 72 13.85 8.91 1.96
C LEU A 72 14.64 9.36 0.73
N HIS A 73 14.10 9.16 -0.46
CA HIS A 73 14.83 9.37 -1.72
C HIS A 73 14.35 10.59 -2.51
N HIS A 74 13.15 11.12 -2.22
CA HIS A 74 12.66 12.32 -2.90
C HIS A 74 11.62 13.08 -2.08
N PRO A 75 11.74 14.43 -1.99
CA PRO A 75 10.83 15.27 -1.19
C PRO A 75 9.36 15.21 -1.63
N ALA A 76 9.08 14.93 -2.91
CA ALA A 76 7.70 14.75 -3.39
C ALA A 76 6.97 13.60 -2.68
N TYR A 77 7.67 12.52 -2.33
CA TYR A 77 7.09 11.43 -1.54
C TYR A 77 7.08 11.75 -0.05
N ALA A 78 8.16 12.38 0.46
CA ALA A 78 8.28 12.71 1.88
C ALA A 78 7.15 13.62 2.38
N ARG A 79 6.75 14.64 1.60
CA ARG A 79 5.68 15.56 2.01
C ARG A 79 4.31 14.91 2.10
N LEU A 80 4.07 13.78 1.39
CA LEU A 80 2.79 13.06 1.47
C LEU A 80 2.54 12.45 2.83
N VAL A 81 3.59 12.18 3.60
CA VAL A 81 3.49 11.72 5.00
C VAL A 81 2.68 12.71 5.85
N ARG A 82 2.74 14.00 5.50
CA ARG A 82 2.03 15.09 6.20
C ARG A 82 0.94 15.73 5.33
N HIS A 83 0.52 15.08 4.26
CA HIS A 83 -0.52 15.63 3.38
C HIS A 83 -1.83 15.80 4.16
N PRO A 84 -2.41 17.03 4.21
CA PRO A 84 -3.53 17.33 5.10
C PRO A 84 -4.76 16.44 4.85
N GLY A 85 -5.04 16.09 3.59
CA GLY A 85 -6.14 15.19 3.24
C GLY A 85 -5.93 13.77 3.77
N ILE A 86 -4.69 13.24 3.71
CA ILE A 86 -4.34 11.91 4.25
C ILE A 86 -4.44 11.93 5.77
N VAL A 87 -3.81 12.91 6.41
CA VAL A 87 -3.83 13.07 7.87
C VAL A 87 -5.25 13.16 8.39
N ALA A 88 -6.10 13.99 7.77
CA ALA A 88 -7.50 14.15 8.16
C ALA A 88 -8.32 12.85 8.07
N VAL A 89 -8.04 11.99 7.09
CA VAL A 89 -8.68 10.68 6.96
C VAL A 89 -8.27 9.77 8.12
N LEU A 90 -6.99 9.67 8.42
CA LEU A 90 -6.48 8.81 9.49
C LEU A 90 -6.90 9.29 10.88
N GLN A 91 -6.88 10.59 11.12
CA GLN A 91 -7.35 11.18 12.38
C GLN A 91 -8.86 10.95 12.59
N ALA A 92 -9.64 10.87 11.52
CA ALA A 92 -11.06 10.53 11.61
C ALA A 92 -11.30 9.08 12.01
N LEU A 93 -10.31 8.17 11.83
CA LEU A 93 -10.37 6.76 12.24
C LEU A 93 -9.85 6.54 13.66
N TRP A 94 -8.72 7.16 14.02
CA TRP A 94 -7.96 6.80 15.23
C TRP A 94 -7.77 7.95 16.24
N GLY A 95 -8.26 9.15 15.95
CA GLY A 95 -8.02 10.31 16.79
C GLY A 95 -6.83 11.16 16.32
N PRO A 96 -6.48 12.20 17.10
CA PRO A 96 -5.60 13.28 16.61
C PRO A 96 -4.14 12.85 16.40
N ASP A 97 -3.66 11.87 17.14
CA ASP A 97 -2.25 11.49 17.16
C ASP A 97 -2.00 10.22 16.35
N ILE A 98 -1.33 10.39 15.22
CA ILE A 98 -0.95 9.31 14.32
C ILE A 98 0.58 9.29 14.14
N ARG A 99 1.10 8.14 13.73
CA ARG A 99 2.52 7.95 13.43
C ARG A 99 2.69 7.33 12.07
N PHE A 100 3.69 7.81 11.36
CA PHE A 100 4.15 7.21 10.12
C PHE A 100 5.27 6.20 10.42
N ASP A 101 5.24 5.03 9.77
CA ASP A 101 6.25 3.99 9.95
C ASP A 101 7.14 3.83 8.73
N THR A 102 6.56 3.62 7.56
CA THR A 102 7.32 3.36 6.33
C THR A 102 6.51 3.64 5.06
N ALA A 103 7.21 3.62 3.93
CA ALA A 103 6.59 3.71 2.61
C ALA A 103 7.19 2.72 1.62
N LYS A 104 6.37 2.28 0.66
CA LYS A 104 6.79 1.51 -0.52
C LYS A 104 6.00 1.98 -1.74
N LEU A 105 6.65 2.09 -2.88
CA LEU A 105 5.98 2.38 -4.14
C LEU A 105 6.00 1.13 -5.01
N ASN A 106 4.84 0.54 -5.23
CA ASN A 106 4.66 -0.64 -6.05
C ASN A 106 4.27 -0.23 -7.47
N LEU A 107 5.02 -0.73 -8.43
CA LEU A 107 4.78 -0.54 -9.85
C LEU A 107 4.32 -1.85 -10.48
N LYS A 108 3.36 -1.76 -11.37
CA LYS A 108 2.97 -2.86 -12.26
C LYS A 108 3.07 -2.36 -13.68
N SER A 109 4.14 -2.73 -14.36
CA SER A 109 4.35 -2.37 -15.77
C SER A 109 3.25 -2.94 -16.65
N ALA A 110 2.95 -2.24 -17.74
CA ALA A 110 1.96 -2.65 -18.76
C ALA A 110 2.20 -4.10 -19.22
N GLY A 111 1.20 -4.97 -19.07
CA GLY A 111 1.23 -6.36 -19.50
C GLY A 111 2.18 -7.30 -18.73
N PHE A 112 2.92 -6.81 -17.69
CA PHE A 112 3.95 -7.59 -16.99
C PHE A 112 3.92 -7.48 -15.47
N GLY A 113 3.17 -6.55 -14.92
CA GLY A 113 3.17 -6.32 -13.47
C GLY A 113 2.72 -7.57 -12.72
N ALA A 114 3.60 -8.11 -11.86
CA ALA A 114 3.33 -9.32 -11.09
C ALA A 114 2.15 -9.15 -10.11
N ALA A 115 1.48 -10.25 -9.80
CA ALA A 115 0.53 -10.31 -8.70
C ALA A 115 1.21 -9.95 -7.36
N VAL A 116 0.40 -9.51 -6.41
CA VAL A 116 0.79 -9.53 -4.99
C VAL A 116 -0.05 -10.61 -4.33
N GLU A 117 0.63 -11.57 -3.74
CA GLU A 117 0.02 -12.71 -3.08
C GLU A 117 -0.89 -12.26 -1.94
N TRP A 118 -1.91 -13.06 -1.63
CA TRP A 118 -2.81 -12.81 -0.50
C TRP A 118 -2.04 -12.82 0.82
N HIS A 119 -2.22 -11.79 1.61
CA HIS A 119 -1.57 -11.63 2.90
C HIS A 119 -2.32 -10.67 3.82
N GLN A 120 -1.86 -10.62 5.05
CA GLN A 120 -2.22 -9.61 6.03
C GLN A 120 -0.93 -8.89 6.43
N ASP A 121 -0.92 -7.58 6.36
CA ASP A 121 0.24 -6.77 6.74
C ASP A 121 0.66 -7.00 8.19
N TRP A 122 -0.30 -7.35 9.07
CA TRP A 122 -0.03 -7.70 10.46
C TRP A 122 1.02 -8.81 10.65
N ALA A 123 1.10 -9.75 9.74
CA ALA A 123 2.08 -10.84 9.82
C ALA A 123 3.53 -10.35 9.75
N PHE A 124 3.76 -9.17 9.16
CA PHE A 124 5.07 -8.55 9.03
C PHE A 124 5.39 -7.60 10.18
N TYR A 125 4.39 -6.94 10.75
CA TYR A 125 4.58 -5.94 11.80
C TYR A 125 3.48 -5.97 12.87
N PRO A 126 3.52 -6.96 13.77
CA PRO A 126 2.59 -7.02 14.90
C PRO A 126 2.85 -5.88 15.89
N HIS A 127 1.78 -5.29 16.39
CA HIS A 127 1.79 -4.19 17.36
C HIS A 127 0.95 -4.53 18.59
N THR A 128 0.94 -3.64 19.59
CA THR A 128 0.16 -3.80 20.83
C THR A 128 -1.35 -3.72 20.61
N ASN A 129 -1.78 -3.03 19.56
CA ASN A 129 -3.15 -3.01 19.04
C ASN A 129 -3.11 -2.96 17.50
N ASP A 130 -4.24 -3.08 16.82
CA ASP A 130 -4.34 -3.18 15.37
C ASP A 130 -4.84 -1.90 14.69
N ASP A 131 -4.77 -0.76 15.38
CA ASP A 131 -5.03 0.56 14.79
C ASP A 131 -3.88 1.00 13.87
N LEU A 132 -3.69 0.20 12.83
CA LEU A 132 -2.72 0.39 11.75
C LEU A 132 -3.40 0.23 10.39
N ALA A 133 -2.96 1.01 9.44
CA ALA A 133 -3.41 0.87 8.04
C ALA A 133 -2.32 1.28 7.06
N ALA A 134 -2.39 0.73 5.87
CA ALA A 134 -1.67 1.25 4.74
C ALA A 134 -2.58 2.18 3.93
N VAL A 135 -2.07 3.37 3.61
CA VAL A 135 -2.70 4.34 2.72
C VAL A 135 -2.08 4.19 1.34
N GLY A 136 -2.87 3.70 0.39
CA GLY A 136 -2.47 3.60 -1.01
C GLY A 136 -2.83 4.87 -1.77
N ILE A 137 -1.86 5.53 -2.37
CA ILE A 137 -2.06 6.72 -3.20
C ILE A 137 -2.02 6.28 -4.66
N SER A 138 -3.15 6.41 -5.34
CA SER A 138 -3.30 6.05 -6.75
C SER A 138 -2.72 7.13 -7.64
N MET A 139 -1.57 6.87 -8.26
CA MET A 139 -1.01 7.79 -9.25
C MET A 139 -1.66 7.60 -10.63
N ASP A 140 -2.25 6.46 -10.89
CA ASP A 140 -2.98 6.12 -12.11
C ASP A 140 -4.41 5.72 -11.76
N ASP A 141 -5.31 5.75 -12.73
CA ASP A 141 -6.66 5.19 -12.55
C ASP A 141 -6.53 3.71 -12.20
N MET A 142 -7.17 3.30 -11.09
CA MET A 142 -7.21 1.91 -10.66
C MET A 142 -8.43 1.23 -11.24
N GLU A 143 -8.21 0.28 -12.13
CA GLU A 143 -9.24 -0.46 -12.87
C GLU A 143 -8.96 -1.96 -12.75
N MET A 144 -9.98 -2.80 -12.98
CA MET A 144 -9.85 -4.25 -12.80
C MET A 144 -8.68 -4.86 -13.59
N GLU A 145 -8.43 -4.38 -14.78
CA GLU A 145 -7.42 -4.90 -15.71
C GLU A 145 -5.97 -4.51 -15.37
N ASN A 146 -5.76 -3.44 -14.56
CA ASN A 146 -4.42 -3.04 -14.17
C ASN A 146 -3.99 -3.52 -12.77
N GLY A 147 -4.76 -4.43 -12.18
CA GLY A 147 -4.45 -5.09 -10.93
C GLY A 147 -4.58 -4.16 -9.71
N PRO A 148 -5.78 -3.65 -9.41
CA PRO A 148 -6.05 -2.88 -8.21
C PRO A 148 -5.85 -3.75 -6.96
N LEU A 149 -5.78 -3.12 -5.80
CA LEU A 149 -5.82 -3.83 -4.54
C LEU A 149 -7.17 -4.55 -4.42
N LEU A 150 -7.13 -5.82 -4.03
CA LEU A 150 -8.29 -6.65 -3.71
C LEU A 150 -8.30 -6.89 -2.21
N VAL A 151 -9.45 -6.76 -1.56
CA VAL A 151 -9.62 -6.98 -0.12
C VAL A 151 -10.75 -7.96 0.11
N ILE A 152 -10.59 -8.89 1.06
CA ILE A 152 -11.66 -9.75 1.53
C ILE A 152 -12.46 -8.99 2.60
N PRO A 153 -13.73 -8.61 2.34
CA PRO A 153 -14.52 -7.81 3.27
C PRO A 153 -14.67 -8.49 4.64
N GLY A 154 -14.47 -7.71 5.71
CA GLY A 154 -14.61 -8.18 7.09
C GLY A 154 -13.48 -9.06 7.61
N SER A 155 -12.51 -9.44 6.78
CA SER A 155 -11.40 -10.31 7.17
C SER A 155 -10.51 -9.73 8.28
N HIS A 156 -10.46 -8.40 8.40
CA HIS A 156 -9.73 -7.72 9.48
C HIS A 156 -10.28 -8.01 10.88
N LYS A 157 -11.55 -8.42 11.00
CA LYS A 157 -12.18 -8.84 12.26
C LYS A 157 -11.95 -10.33 12.57
N GLY A 158 -11.41 -11.07 11.62
CA GLY A 158 -11.06 -12.48 11.74
C GLY A 158 -9.69 -12.74 12.37
N PRO A 159 -9.19 -13.97 12.32
CA PRO A 159 -7.87 -14.32 12.81
C PRO A 159 -6.75 -13.73 11.91
N VAL A 160 -5.53 -13.73 12.43
CA VAL A 160 -4.33 -13.66 11.60
C VAL A 160 -4.06 -15.07 11.09
N HIS A 161 -4.05 -15.22 9.78
CA HIS A 161 -3.85 -16.50 9.12
C HIS A 161 -2.36 -16.88 9.05
N ASP A 162 -2.09 -18.12 8.65
CA ASP A 162 -0.73 -18.61 8.46
C ASP A 162 -0.07 -18.02 7.19
N HIS A 163 1.14 -17.49 7.35
CA HIS A 163 1.96 -16.90 6.29
C HIS A 163 3.25 -17.68 6.07
N HIS A 164 3.23 -19.01 6.35
CA HIS A 164 4.37 -19.87 6.16
C HIS A 164 4.12 -20.90 5.05
N ALA A 165 5.18 -21.22 4.31
CA ALA A 165 5.26 -22.34 3.41
C ALA A 165 6.42 -23.25 3.86
N GLU A 166 6.19 -24.56 3.94
CA GLU A 166 7.22 -25.54 4.35
C GLU A 166 7.94 -25.15 5.67
N GLY A 167 7.20 -24.60 6.63
CA GLY A 167 7.73 -24.19 7.93
C GLY A 167 8.55 -22.90 7.92
N ARG A 168 8.60 -22.17 6.80
CA ARG A 168 9.31 -20.89 6.68
C ARG A 168 8.35 -19.77 6.41
N PHE A 169 8.55 -18.63 7.06
CA PHE A 169 7.78 -17.42 6.78
C PHE A 169 8.03 -16.97 5.33
N CYS A 170 6.97 -16.98 4.52
CA CYS A 170 7.02 -16.54 3.12
C CYS A 170 6.25 -15.24 2.88
N GLY A 171 5.51 -14.75 3.89
CA GLY A 171 4.74 -13.52 3.82
C GLY A 171 3.49 -13.61 2.93
N ALA A 172 3.07 -14.82 2.58
CA ALA A 172 1.87 -15.07 1.78
C ALA A 172 1.03 -16.16 2.43
N MET A 173 -0.30 -16.03 2.27
CA MET A 173 -1.26 -17.07 2.62
C MET A 173 -1.35 -18.08 1.48
N ASP A 174 -1.56 -19.36 1.82
CA ASP A 174 -1.81 -20.42 0.83
C ASP A 174 -3.31 -20.44 0.45
N PRO A 175 -3.68 -20.05 -0.79
CA PRO A 175 -5.07 -20.09 -1.21
C PRO A 175 -5.67 -21.52 -1.21
N GLY A 176 -4.83 -22.54 -1.28
CA GLY A 176 -5.24 -23.95 -1.21
C GLY A 176 -5.83 -24.36 0.14
N LYS A 177 -5.46 -23.66 1.23
CA LYS A 177 -6.01 -23.89 2.56
C LYS A 177 -7.44 -23.36 2.74
N ARG A 178 -7.92 -22.48 1.83
CA ARG A 178 -9.27 -21.91 1.82
C ARG A 178 -9.71 -21.32 3.17
N GLU A 179 -8.79 -20.65 3.84
CA GLU A 179 -9.03 -20.02 5.14
C GLU A 179 -10.01 -18.83 5.06
N VAL A 180 -10.16 -18.25 3.87
CA VAL A 180 -11.12 -17.19 3.53
C VAL A 180 -11.79 -17.48 2.19
N ASP A 181 -12.92 -16.84 1.92
CA ASP A 181 -13.55 -16.87 0.59
C ASP A 181 -12.88 -15.85 -0.33
N TYR A 182 -11.90 -16.29 -1.09
CA TYR A 182 -11.21 -15.43 -2.07
C TYR A 182 -12.13 -14.93 -3.20
N GLY A 183 -13.24 -15.63 -3.45
CA GLY A 183 -14.26 -15.22 -4.42
C GLY A 183 -15.08 -14.00 -3.99
N ALA A 184 -15.11 -13.72 -2.68
CA ALA A 184 -15.76 -12.54 -2.13
C ALA A 184 -14.91 -11.27 -2.18
N ALA A 185 -13.71 -11.32 -2.74
CA ALA A 185 -12.81 -10.18 -2.82
C ALA A 185 -13.41 -8.99 -3.57
N VAL A 186 -13.29 -7.82 -3.00
CA VAL A 186 -13.73 -6.57 -3.63
C VAL A 186 -12.52 -5.74 -4.09
N PRO A 187 -12.57 -5.16 -5.30
CA PRO A 187 -11.50 -4.32 -5.81
C PRO A 187 -11.61 -2.89 -5.26
N LEU A 188 -10.49 -2.32 -4.88
CA LEU A 188 -10.38 -0.92 -4.52
C LEU A 188 -10.03 -0.10 -5.76
N THR A 189 -11.03 0.16 -6.60
CA THR A 189 -10.90 0.96 -7.83
C THR A 189 -11.14 2.43 -7.57
N GLY A 190 -10.58 3.30 -8.43
CA GLY A 190 -10.77 4.75 -8.33
C GLY A 190 -9.90 5.52 -9.31
N LYS A 191 -10.17 6.80 -9.45
CA LYS A 191 -9.38 7.70 -10.29
C LYS A 191 -8.04 8.04 -9.65
N ALA A 192 -7.07 8.42 -10.48
CA ALA A 192 -5.80 8.97 -10.01
C ALA A 192 -6.05 10.16 -9.06
N GLY A 193 -5.26 10.25 -7.97
CA GLY A 193 -5.49 11.21 -6.89
C GLY A 193 -6.41 10.70 -5.77
N SER A 194 -7.10 9.56 -5.97
CA SER A 194 -7.78 8.86 -4.88
C SER A 194 -6.76 8.20 -3.94
N ILE A 195 -7.17 8.00 -2.70
CA ILE A 195 -6.45 7.12 -1.78
C ILE A 195 -7.30 5.93 -1.41
N THR A 196 -6.64 4.80 -1.14
CA THR A 196 -7.23 3.67 -0.43
C THR A 196 -6.70 3.66 1.00
N VAL A 197 -7.51 3.22 1.95
CA VAL A 197 -7.04 2.91 3.31
C VAL A 197 -7.46 1.48 3.59
N HIS A 198 -6.51 0.60 3.89
CA HIS A 198 -6.82 -0.78 4.28
C HIS A 198 -6.19 -1.12 5.62
N HIS A 199 -6.99 -1.77 6.45
CA HIS A 199 -6.62 -2.18 7.80
C HIS A 199 -5.49 -3.22 7.75
N VAL A 200 -4.56 -3.13 8.68
CA VAL A 200 -3.37 -4.00 8.76
C VAL A 200 -3.70 -5.50 8.80
N ARG A 201 -4.86 -5.88 9.34
CA ARG A 201 -5.34 -7.28 9.40
C ARG A 201 -6.25 -7.67 8.24
N ALA A 202 -6.60 -6.75 7.36
CA ALA A 202 -7.41 -7.11 6.20
C ALA A 202 -6.62 -8.05 5.27
N VAL A 203 -7.22 -9.18 4.92
CA VAL A 203 -6.65 -10.09 3.91
C VAL A 203 -6.77 -9.39 2.55
N HIS A 204 -5.63 -9.17 1.91
CA HIS A 204 -5.56 -8.43 0.67
C HIS A 204 -4.48 -8.98 -0.26
N GLY A 205 -4.61 -8.62 -1.52
CA GLY A 205 -3.68 -9.00 -2.58
C GLY A 205 -3.95 -8.17 -3.83
N SER A 206 -3.36 -8.52 -4.96
CA SER A 206 -3.71 -7.90 -6.24
C SER A 206 -3.36 -8.81 -7.41
N ALA A 207 -4.24 -8.85 -8.42
CA ALA A 207 -3.99 -9.56 -9.67
C ALA A 207 -2.84 -8.91 -10.48
N PRO A 208 -2.27 -9.61 -11.47
CA PRO A 208 -1.33 -9.00 -12.41
C PRO A 208 -1.93 -7.82 -13.17
N ASN A 209 -1.08 -6.94 -13.69
CA ASN A 209 -1.51 -5.93 -14.64
C ASN A 209 -1.55 -6.52 -16.06
N THR A 210 -2.74 -6.72 -16.59
CA THR A 210 -2.96 -7.21 -17.96
C THR A 210 -3.26 -6.11 -18.95
N SER A 211 -3.33 -4.85 -18.48
CA SER A 211 -3.61 -3.69 -19.31
C SER A 211 -2.36 -3.21 -20.07
N ALA A 212 -2.57 -2.37 -21.07
CA ALA A 212 -1.49 -1.71 -21.83
C ALA A 212 -0.93 -0.45 -21.13
N ARG A 213 -1.26 -0.22 -19.85
CA ARG A 213 -0.86 0.96 -19.08
C ARG A 213 -0.13 0.55 -17.80
N ASP A 214 0.88 1.33 -17.42
CA ASP A 214 1.52 1.17 -16.13
C ASP A 214 0.56 1.53 -14.99
N ARG A 215 0.77 0.91 -13.81
CA ARG A 215 0.05 1.21 -12.59
C ARG A 215 1.02 1.48 -11.46
N ARG A 216 0.97 2.69 -10.90
CA ARG A 216 1.81 3.18 -9.82
C ARG A 216 0.96 3.38 -8.57
N LEU A 217 1.30 2.67 -7.48
CA LEU A 217 0.61 2.75 -6.20
C LEU A 217 1.64 2.98 -5.09
N LEU A 218 1.65 4.19 -4.53
CA LEU A 218 2.45 4.50 -3.36
C LEU A 218 1.68 4.10 -2.10
N LEU A 219 2.31 3.31 -1.26
CA LEU A 219 1.77 2.87 0.03
C LEU A 219 2.54 3.55 1.15
N LEU A 220 1.81 4.24 2.02
CA LEU A 220 2.31 4.84 3.26
C LEU A 220 1.69 4.10 4.43
N GLN A 221 2.51 3.58 5.34
CA GLN A 221 2.03 2.88 6.51
C GLN A 221 1.95 3.81 7.72
N PHE A 222 0.78 3.80 8.34
CA PHE A 222 0.50 4.61 9.51
C PHE A 222 -0.11 3.76 10.62
N ARG A 223 -0.04 4.28 11.84
CA ARG A 223 -0.66 3.71 13.03
C ARG A 223 -1.13 4.80 13.99
N ALA A 224 -2.04 4.44 14.87
CA ALA A 224 -2.37 5.26 16.04
C ALA A 224 -1.14 5.45 16.94
N ALA A 225 -1.09 6.54 17.68
CA ALA A 225 0.07 6.87 18.51
C ALA A 225 0.32 5.87 19.63
N ASP A 226 -0.69 5.16 20.10
CA ASP A 226 -0.64 4.14 21.16
C ASP A 226 -0.38 2.72 20.64
N ALA A 227 -0.36 2.50 19.31
CA ALA A 227 0.05 1.24 18.72
C ALA A 227 1.59 1.14 18.70
N TRP A 228 2.16 0.22 19.49
CA TRP A 228 3.61 0.01 19.58
C TRP A 228 4.04 -1.29 18.92
N PRO A 229 5.14 -1.31 18.14
CA PRO A 229 5.64 -2.53 17.51
C PRO A 229 6.10 -3.54 18.58
N LEU A 230 5.75 -4.81 18.37
CA LEU A 230 6.16 -5.92 19.21
C LEU A 230 7.48 -6.56 18.75
N LEU A 231 7.91 -6.25 17.53
CA LEU A 231 9.16 -6.72 16.92
C LEU A 231 10.06 -5.53 16.60
N GLY A 232 11.27 -5.54 17.16
CA GLY A 232 12.26 -4.48 16.96
C GLY A 232 11.90 -3.17 17.69
N PHE A 233 12.92 -2.29 17.83
CA PHE A 233 12.67 -0.90 18.16
C PHE A 233 12.82 -0.10 16.87
N PRO A 234 11.74 0.44 16.29
CA PRO A 234 11.90 1.37 15.20
C PRO A 234 12.67 2.59 15.70
N GLU A 235 13.59 3.09 14.90
CA GLU A 235 14.09 4.45 15.08
C GLU A 235 12.85 5.34 15.22
N ARG A 236 12.81 6.20 16.24
CA ARG A 236 11.65 6.95 16.72
C ARG A 236 10.74 7.39 15.58
N PRO A 237 9.56 6.77 15.42
CA PRO A 237 8.67 7.16 14.34
C PRO A 237 8.16 8.58 14.58
N GLU A 238 8.08 9.35 13.50
CA GLU A 238 7.60 10.71 13.53
C GLU A 238 6.12 10.73 13.94
N THR A 239 5.79 11.51 14.96
CA THR A 239 4.39 11.77 15.35
C THR A 239 3.85 12.91 14.50
N ILE A 240 2.74 12.65 13.82
CA ILE A 240 1.97 13.67 13.10
C ILE A 240 0.79 14.03 13.98
N SER A 241 0.89 15.15 14.68
CA SER A 241 -0.19 15.70 15.51
C SER A 241 -1.02 16.70 14.72
N ALA A 242 -2.28 16.85 15.07
CA ALA A 242 -3.08 17.96 14.59
C ALA A 242 -2.48 19.28 15.11
N SER A 243 -2.13 20.18 14.21
CA SER A 243 -1.71 21.56 14.50
C SER A 243 -2.92 22.46 14.68
#